data_f2302f1ba9d33ff9f8f7ce0224f9a7c1
#
_entry.id   f2302f1ba9d33ff9f8f7ce0224f9a7c1
#
_cell.length_a   1.000
_cell.length_b   1.000
_cell.length_c   1.000
_cell.angle_alpha   90.00
_cell.angle_beta   90.00
_cell.angle_gamma   90.00
#
_symmetry.space_group_name_H-M   'P 1'
#
loop_
_entity.id
_entity.type
_entity.pdbx_description
1 polymer ?
#
loop_
_entity_poly.entity_id
_entity_poly.type
_entity_poly.pdbx_seq_one_letter_code
_entity_poly.pdbx_strand_id
1 'polypeptide(L)'
;MIQLKNCIKYKARNYIPNSLHKNLFTVSFICGGVPSNKFLKQNLNSYLKDAKNIKFRNGCDYGFWIEYTNNKIIHLQRFYNQYFRAFDNKISLRSSCYGCKFSRRERIGDITIGNFWGLSSGNLLDREKSGLGVSIILCSSEKGVSLIKNSSPNFIIEKHDISETFKFNPRLLSPVTKNDYVKKFRQSFEKNEDFDKSVGKILNIKYKIYEIKGFLKKNKI
;
A
#
# COMPACT_ATOMS: atom_id res chain seq x y z
N MET A 1 20.36 4.70 17.43
CA MET A 1 20.91 4.85 16.06
C MET A 1 21.22 3.47 15.52
N ILE A 2 20.40 2.92 14.61
CA ILE A 2 20.61 1.58 14.05
C ILE A 2 21.44 1.75 12.78
N GLN A 3 22.68 1.25 12.80
CA GLN A 3 23.54 1.25 11.63
C GLN A 3 22.98 0.33 10.56
N LEU A 4 22.60 0.91 9.43
CA LEU A 4 22.16 0.18 8.24
C LEU A 4 23.31 0.10 7.24
N LYS A 5 24.04 -1.02 7.28
CA LYS A 5 25.06 -1.32 6.27
C LYS A 5 24.50 -2.24 5.17
N ASN A 6 24.53 -1.74 3.91
CA ASN A 6 25.00 -2.47 2.74
C ASN A 6 24.14 -3.56 2.07
N CYS A 7 22.94 -3.26 1.49
CA CYS A 7 22.50 -4.21 0.46
C CYS A 7 22.00 -3.56 -0.85
N ILE A 8 21.29 -2.46 -0.81
CA ILE A 8 20.86 -1.78 -2.06
C ILE A 8 21.87 -0.70 -2.49
N LYS A 9 22.55 -0.06 -1.52
CA LYS A 9 23.71 0.80 -1.87
C LYS A 9 24.68 0.09 -2.79
N TYR A 10 24.83 -1.23 -2.66
CA TYR A 10 25.77 -2.01 -3.47
C TYR A 10 25.32 -2.18 -4.93
N LYS A 11 24.03 -2.48 -5.18
CA LYS A 11 23.56 -2.68 -6.56
C LYS A 11 23.32 -1.36 -7.31
N ALA A 12 22.74 -0.35 -6.66
CA ALA A 12 22.58 0.96 -7.29
C ALA A 12 23.93 1.66 -7.49
N ARG A 13 24.91 1.50 -6.60
CA ARG A 13 26.26 2.05 -6.75
C ARG A 13 26.99 1.52 -7.98
N ASN A 14 26.76 0.28 -8.39
CA ASN A 14 27.43 -0.29 -9.56
C ASN A 14 26.95 0.31 -10.92
N TYR A 15 25.81 0.98 -10.91
CA TYR A 15 25.23 1.64 -12.11
C TYR A 15 25.33 3.17 -12.08
N ILE A 16 25.76 3.75 -10.96
CA ILE A 16 25.87 5.19 -10.79
C ILE A 16 27.32 5.56 -10.55
N PRO A 17 27.89 6.49 -11.33
CA PRO A 17 29.27 6.95 -11.11
C PRO A 17 29.53 7.38 -9.66
N ASN A 18 30.70 7.03 -9.12
CA ASN A 18 31.08 7.33 -7.73
C ASN A 18 30.99 8.84 -7.41
N SER A 19 31.26 9.71 -8.38
CA SER A 19 31.12 11.15 -8.26
C SER A 19 29.70 11.62 -7.89
N LEU A 20 28.68 10.88 -8.29
CA LEU A 20 27.28 11.21 -8.02
C LEU A 20 26.74 10.61 -6.71
N HIS A 21 27.49 9.72 -6.05
CA HIS A 21 27.01 9.08 -4.80
C HIS A 21 26.76 10.08 -3.67
N LYS A 22 27.48 11.19 -3.62
CA LYS A 22 27.24 12.24 -2.61
C LYS A 22 25.86 12.89 -2.76
N ASN A 23 25.35 13.00 -3.98
CA ASN A 23 24.08 13.64 -4.32
C ASN A 23 22.92 12.63 -4.47
N LEU A 24 23.18 11.32 -4.38
CA LEU A 24 22.15 10.31 -4.46
C LEU A 24 21.40 10.18 -3.15
N PHE A 25 20.11 10.49 -3.14
CA PHE A 25 19.18 10.19 -2.07
C PHE A 25 18.34 8.96 -2.41
N THR A 26 18.14 8.09 -1.44
CA THR A 26 17.36 6.86 -1.62
C THR A 26 16.12 6.88 -0.74
N VAL A 27 14.97 6.63 -1.36
CA VAL A 27 13.67 6.58 -0.68
C VAL A 27 13.12 5.16 -0.74
N SER A 28 12.76 4.58 0.38
CA SER A 28 12.04 3.32 0.46
C SER A 28 10.59 3.54 0.92
N PHE A 29 9.72 2.59 0.59
CA PHE A 29 8.30 2.65 0.93
C PHE A 29 7.91 1.55 1.93
N ILE A 30 6.94 1.86 2.81
CA ILE A 30 6.21 0.85 3.57
C ILE A 30 5.15 0.28 2.63
N CYS A 31 5.49 -0.84 1.97
CA CYS A 31 4.68 -1.39 0.88
C CYS A 31 3.78 -2.53 1.36
N GLY A 32 2.47 -2.44 1.08
CA GLY A 32 1.49 -3.48 1.39
C GLY A 32 1.51 -4.70 0.47
N GLY A 33 2.35 -4.70 -0.56
CA GLY A 33 2.42 -5.70 -1.61
C GLY A 33 1.90 -5.19 -2.95
N VAL A 34 2.20 -5.91 -4.03
CA VAL A 34 1.83 -5.53 -5.41
C VAL A 34 1.17 -6.72 -6.10
N PRO A 35 -0.09 -6.60 -6.54
CA PRO A 35 -0.73 -7.58 -7.41
C PRO A 35 -0.15 -7.58 -8.83
N SER A 36 -0.49 -8.59 -9.62
CA SER A 36 -0.16 -8.63 -11.04
C SER A 36 -0.97 -7.60 -11.83
N ASN A 37 -0.34 -6.95 -12.82
CA ASN A 37 -1.05 -6.08 -13.77
C ASN A 37 -2.11 -6.85 -14.58
N LYS A 38 -1.94 -8.16 -14.82
CA LYS A 38 -2.95 -9.02 -15.45
C LYS A 38 -4.26 -8.99 -14.68
N PHE A 39 -4.22 -9.05 -13.35
CA PHE A 39 -5.40 -9.01 -12.50
C PHE A 39 -6.12 -7.66 -12.55
N LEU A 40 -5.36 -6.57 -12.55
CA LEU A 40 -5.93 -5.22 -12.69
C LEU A 40 -6.63 -5.05 -14.05
N LYS A 41 -5.97 -5.48 -15.13
CA LYS A 41 -6.55 -5.41 -16.48
C LYS A 41 -7.81 -6.25 -16.59
N GLN A 42 -7.85 -7.47 -16.06
CA GLN A 42 -9.05 -8.31 -16.09
C GLN A 42 -10.20 -7.69 -15.31
N ASN A 43 -9.95 -7.23 -14.08
CA ASN A 43 -10.99 -6.61 -13.25
C ASN A 43 -11.57 -5.33 -13.87
N LEU A 44 -10.76 -4.57 -14.58
CA LEU A 44 -11.20 -3.32 -15.22
C LEU A 44 -11.60 -3.46 -16.69
N ASN A 45 -11.46 -4.64 -17.30
CA ASN A 45 -11.59 -4.82 -18.75
C ASN A 45 -12.85 -4.20 -19.35
N SER A 46 -14.01 -4.38 -18.71
CA SER A 46 -15.29 -3.80 -19.16
C SER A 46 -15.40 -2.27 -19.01
N TYR A 47 -14.46 -1.67 -18.27
CA TYR A 47 -14.44 -0.23 -17.97
C TYR A 47 -13.35 0.53 -18.73
N LEU A 48 -12.45 -0.15 -19.45
CA LEU A 48 -11.28 0.49 -20.10
C LEU A 48 -11.63 1.20 -21.40
N LYS A 49 -12.71 0.78 -22.09
CA LYS A 49 -13.13 1.41 -23.33
C LYS A 49 -13.49 2.87 -23.08
N ASP A 50 -12.86 3.79 -23.83
CA ASP A 50 -13.06 5.24 -23.74
C ASP A 50 -12.69 5.86 -22.37
N ALA A 51 -12.01 5.11 -21.50
CA ALA A 51 -11.51 5.63 -20.24
C ALA A 51 -10.32 6.58 -20.49
N LYS A 52 -10.47 7.82 -20.03
CA LYS A 52 -9.45 8.89 -20.13
C LYS A 52 -8.48 8.86 -18.95
N ASN A 53 -9.00 8.58 -17.76
CA ASN A 53 -8.22 8.56 -16.51
C ASN A 53 -8.76 7.54 -15.53
N ILE A 54 -7.87 6.92 -14.74
CA ILE A 54 -8.22 5.97 -13.69
C ILE A 54 -7.43 6.32 -12.43
N LYS A 55 -8.15 6.61 -11.34
CA LYS A 55 -7.57 6.87 -10.03
C LYS A 55 -7.96 5.77 -9.06
N PHE A 56 -7.04 5.36 -8.18
CA PHE A 56 -7.30 4.41 -7.09
C PHE A 56 -7.91 5.07 -5.85
N ARG A 57 -7.97 6.39 -5.84
CA ARG A 57 -8.46 7.20 -4.72
C ARG A 57 -8.90 8.56 -5.24
N ASN A 58 -9.96 9.12 -4.65
CA ASN A 58 -10.36 10.50 -4.82
C ASN A 58 -10.63 11.10 -3.43
N GLY A 59 -9.74 12.00 -3.00
CA GLY A 59 -9.77 12.50 -1.61
C GLY A 59 -9.60 11.36 -0.60
N CYS A 60 -10.54 11.20 0.32
CA CYS A 60 -10.56 10.16 1.35
C CYS A 60 -11.21 8.86 0.87
N ASP A 61 -11.80 8.85 -0.32
CA ASP A 61 -12.58 7.72 -0.82
C ASP A 61 -11.73 6.80 -1.70
N TYR A 62 -11.58 5.55 -1.25
CA TYR A 62 -10.83 4.51 -1.94
C TYR A 62 -11.73 3.72 -2.87
N GLY A 63 -11.21 3.42 -4.06
CA GLY A 63 -11.90 2.69 -5.11
C GLY A 63 -11.32 3.06 -6.45
N PHE A 64 -11.86 2.51 -7.54
CA PHE A 64 -11.53 3.00 -8.87
C PHE A 64 -12.47 4.12 -9.27
N TRP A 65 -11.90 5.28 -9.49
CA TRP A 65 -12.57 6.44 -10.07
C TRP A 65 -12.17 6.52 -11.54
N ILE A 66 -13.11 6.24 -12.43
CA ILE A 66 -12.87 6.13 -13.87
C ILE A 66 -13.55 7.29 -14.56
N GLU A 67 -12.76 8.17 -15.18
CA GLU A 67 -13.19 9.29 -15.97
C GLU A 67 -13.15 8.92 -17.45
N TYR A 68 -14.24 9.12 -18.17
CA TYR A 68 -14.38 8.83 -19.59
C TYR A 68 -14.23 10.08 -20.46
N THR A 69 -13.98 9.89 -21.76
CA THR A 69 -13.83 10.97 -22.75
C THR A 69 -15.06 11.87 -22.86
N ASN A 70 -16.23 11.35 -22.55
CA ASN A 70 -17.50 12.10 -22.50
C ASN A 70 -17.77 12.77 -21.13
N ASN A 71 -16.73 12.90 -20.28
CA ASN A 71 -16.78 13.46 -18.94
C ASN A 71 -17.65 12.68 -17.93
N LYS A 72 -18.15 11.51 -18.28
CA LYS A 72 -18.81 10.62 -17.32
C LYS A 72 -17.77 10.10 -16.32
N ILE A 73 -18.12 10.05 -15.03
CA ILE A 73 -17.30 9.46 -13.97
C ILE A 73 -18.03 8.28 -13.37
N ILE A 74 -17.33 7.15 -13.23
CA ILE A 74 -17.82 5.98 -12.53
C ILE A 74 -16.92 5.72 -11.31
N HIS A 75 -17.56 5.42 -10.17
CA HIS A 75 -16.86 4.99 -8.95
C HIS A 75 -17.16 3.53 -8.65
N LEU A 76 -16.12 2.69 -8.76
CA LEU A 76 -16.15 1.29 -8.30
C LEU A 76 -15.66 1.25 -6.86
N GLN A 77 -16.59 1.18 -5.92
CA GLN A 77 -16.30 1.22 -4.50
C GLN A 77 -15.37 0.05 -4.08
N ARG A 78 -14.37 0.34 -3.25
CA ARG A 78 -13.38 -0.62 -2.77
C ARG A 78 -14.00 -1.89 -2.19
N PHE A 79 -15.03 -1.74 -1.38
CA PHE A 79 -15.66 -2.87 -0.68
C PHE A 79 -16.29 -3.90 -1.63
N TYR A 80 -16.86 -3.45 -2.76
CA TYR A 80 -17.55 -4.31 -3.72
C TYR A 80 -16.66 -4.79 -4.88
N ASN A 81 -15.49 -4.19 -5.05
CA ASN A 81 -14.60 -4.53 -6.17
C ASN A 81 -13.66 -5.69 -5.84
N GLN A 82 -13.60 -6.69 -6.71
CA GLN A 82 -12.83 -7.92 -6.48
C GLN A 82 -11.31 -7.68 -6.42
N TYR A 83 -10.78 -6.70 -7.15
CA TYR A 83 -9.36 -6.38 -7.10
C TYR A 83 -8.96 -5.89 -5.71
N PHE A 84 -9.74 -4.98 -5.11
CA PHE A 84 -9.48 -4.49 -3.75
C PHE A 84 -9.72 -5.59 -2.70
N ARG A 85 -10.79 -6.40 -2.84
CA ARG A 85 -11.03 -7.55 -1.96
C ARG A 85 -9.84 -8.51 -1.94
N ALA A 86 -9.29 -8.84 -3.11
CA ALA A 86 -8.14 -9.72 -3.23
C ALA A 86 -6.86 -9.08 -2.66
N PHE A 87 -6.65 -7.78 -2.88
CA PHE A 87 -5.53 -7.03 -2.32
C PHE A 87 -5.60 -6.95 -0.80
N ASP A 88 -6.75 -6.60 -0.23
CA ASP A 88 -6.93 -6.45 1.21
C ASP A 88 -6.75 -7.79 1.95
N ASN A 89 -7.19 -8.89 1.34
CA ASN A 89 -6.97 -10.24 1.88
C ASN A 89 -5.60 -10.83 1.51
N LYS A 90 -4.75 -10.07 0.79
CA LYS A 90 -3.38 -10.46 0.43
C LYS A 90 -3.29 -11.74 -0.42
N ILE A 91 -4.32 -12.08 -1.19
CA ILE A 91 -4.37 -13.32 -1.97
C ILE A 91 -3.82 -13.17 -3.39
N SER A 92 -3.87 -11.97 -3.97
CA SER A 92 -3.48 -11.68 -5.35
C SER A 92 -2.07 -11.11 -5.51
N LEU A 93 -1.28 -11.06 -4.45
CA LEU A 93 0.05 -10.47 -4.48
C LEU A 93 1.04 -11.33 -5.28
N ARG A 94 2.05 -10.67 -5.83
CA ARG A 94 3.19 -11.35 -6.48
C ARG A 94 3.89 -12.27 -5.48
N SER A 95 4.45 -13.37 -5.96
CA SER A 95 5.16 -14.35 -5.12
C SER A 95 6.28 -13.71 -4.30
N SER A 96 7.01 -12.76 -4.89
CA SER A 96 8.08 -12.00 -4.25
C SER A 96 7.61 -11.15 -3.05
N CYS A 97 6.33 -10.78 -2.98
CA CYS A 97 5.81 -10.01 -1.85
C CYS A 97 5.74 -10.81 -0.55
N TYR A 98 5.55 -12.13 -0.65
CA TYR A 98 5.49 -13.02 0.51
C TYR A 98 6.87 -13.38 1.09
N GLY A 99 7.94 -13.09 0.38
CA GLY A 99 9.31 -13.22 0.84
C GLY A 99 10.11 -11.93 0.61
N CYS A 100 9.45 -10.77 0.73
CA CYS A 100 10.06 -9.49 0.39
C CYS A 100 11.23 -9.15 1.30
N LYS A 101 12.45 -9.11 0.74
CA LYS A 101 13.69 -8.80 1.46
C LYS A 101 13.73 -7.37 2.02
N PHE A 102 12.85 -6.49 1.53
CA PHE A 102 12.77 -5.08 1.93
C PHE A 102 11.75 -4.83 3.04
N SER A 103 10.89 -5.81 3.35
CA SER A 103 9.90 -5.71 4.42
C SER A 103 10.52 -6.25 5.72
N ARG A 104 11.33 -5.40 6.36
CA ARG A 104 12.07 -5.70 7.58
C ARG A 104 12.38 -4.41 8.33
N ARG A 105 12.81 -4.54 9.58
CA ARG A 105 13.11 -3.40 10.46
C ARG A 105 14.25 -2.53 9.92
N GLU A 106 15.29 -3.18 9.40
CA GLU A 106 16.44 -2.52 8.78
C GLU A 106 16.04 -1.99 7.40
N ARG A 107 15.86 -0.69 7.31
CA ARG A 107 15.51 -0.02 6.06
C ARG A 107 16.76 0.36 5.29
N ILE A 108 16.67 0.26 3.98
CA ILE A 108 17.80 0.43 3.07
C ILE A 108 17.88 1.83 2.43
N GLY A 109 16.76 2.57 2.40
CA GLY A 109 16.71 3.94 1.93
C GLY A 109 17.29 4.92 2.95
N ASP A 110 17.76 6.08 2.52
CA ASP A 110 18.13 7.18 3.43
C ASP A 110 16.91 7.63 4.23
N ILE A 111 15.74 7.63 3.59
CA ILE A 111 14.44 7.77 4.24
C ILE A 111 13.49 6.64 3.82
N THR A 112 12.54 6.33 4.69
CA THR A 112 11.41 5.44 4.40
C THR A 112 10.11 6.20 4.62
N ILE A 113 9.19 6.15 3.67
CA ILE A 113 7.91 6.83 3.75
C ILE A 113 6.74 5.85 3.67
N GLY A 114 5.61 6.22 4.26
CA GLY A 114 4.37 5.44 4.23
C GLY A 114 3.25 6.16 4.93
N ASN A 115 2.08 5.53 5.02
CA ASN A 115 0.99 6.05 5.83
C ASN A 115 1.27 5.78 7.31
N PHE A 116 1.00 6.74 8.18
CA PHE A 116 1.11 6.57 9.63
C PHE A 116 -0.19 5.96 10.15
N TRP A 117 -0.37 4.66 9.92
CA TRP A 117 -1.52 3.95 10.49
C TRP A 117 -1.40 3.88 12.00
N GLY A 118 -2.50 4.25 12.68
CA GLY A 118 -2.58 4.14 14.14
C GLY A 118 -1.96 5.30 14.90
N LEU A 119 -1.79 6.47 14.28
CA LEU A 119 -1.47 7.69 15.00
C LEU A 119 -2.52 7.91 16.09
N SER A 120 -2.09 8.00 17.34
CA SER A 120 -2.99 8.06 18.52
C SER A 120 -2.88 9.34 19.34
N SER A 121 -1.88 10.17 19.06
CA SER A 121 -1.60 11.42 19.76
C SER A 121 -0.94 12.45 18.86
N GLY A 122 -0.81 13.67 19.35
CA GLY A 122 -0.10 14.77 18.70
C GLY A 122 -0.99 15.70 17.88
N ASN A 123 -0.42 16.80 17.38
CA ASN A 123 -1.14 17.87 16.69
C ASN A 123 -1.69 17.44 15.32
N LEU A 124 -1.13 16.36 14.72
CA LEU A 124 -1.59 15.84 13.45
C LEU A 124 -2.74 14.82 13.57
N LEU A 125 -3.19 14.51 14.79
CA LEU A 125 -4.24 13.52 15.02
C LEU A 125 -5.59 13.92 14.38
N ASP A 126 -5.95 15.19 14.39
CA ASP A 126 -7.19 15.66 13.77
C ASP A 126 -7.16 15.51 12.26
N ARG A 127 -6.00 15.69 11.64
CA ARG A 127 -5.78 15.43 10.22
C ARG A 127 -5.97 13.95 9.90
N GLU A 128 -5.47 13.04 10.72
CA GLU A 128 -5.68 11.60 10.57
C GLU A 128 -7.17 11.24 10.72
N LYS A 129 -7.83 11.76 11.76
CA LYS A 129 -9.28 11.54 12.02
C LYS A 129 -10.16 12.08 10.90
N SER A 130 -9.79 13.19 10.27
CA SER A 130 -10.51 13.76 9.14
C SER A 130 -10.36 12.95 7.85
N GLY A 131 -9.56 11.89 7.84
CA GLY A 131 -9.29 11.04 6.68
C GLY A 131 -8.33 11.66 5.65
N LEU A 132 -7.77 12.83 5.91
CA LEU A 132 -6.73 13.44 5.06
C LEU A 132 -5.42 12.67 5.10
N GLY A 133 -5.22 11.88 6.16
CA GLY A 133 -4.07 11.02 6.37
C GLY A 133 -2.81 11.78 6.81
N VAL A 134 -1.95 11.06 7.53
CA VAL A 134 -0.63 11.51 7.95
C VAL A 134 0.42 10.57 7.38
N SER A 135 1.51 11.12 6.85
CA SER A 135 2.63 10.32 6.36
C SER A 135 3.65 10.10 7.47
N ILE A 136 4.20 8.90 7.55
CA ILE A 136 5.37 8.61 8.36
C ILE A 136 6.63 8.80 7.52
N ILE A 137 7.68 9.37 8.14
CA ILE A 137 9.03 9.47 7.59
C ILE A 137 10.00 8.89 8.60
N LEU A 138 10.70 7.83 8.22
CA LEU A 138 11.77 7.23 9.02
C LEU A 138 13.11 7.55 8.37
N CYS A 139 13.98 8.26 9.10
CA CYS A 139 15.33 8.58 8.65
C CYS A 139 16.28 7.46 9.07
N SER A 140 16.93 6.83 8.09
CA SER A 140 17.85 5.69 8.31
C SER A 140 19.32 6.07 8.12
N SER A 141 19.62 7.33 7.74
CA SER A 141 20.97 7.85 7.59
C SER A 141 21.05 9.31 7.98
N GLU A 142 22.25 9.81 8.28
CA GLU A 142 22.48 11.26 8.54
C GLU A 142 22.07 12.11 7.33
N LYS A 143 22.28 11.59 6.13
CA LYS A 143 21.86 12.20 4.88
C LYS A 143 20.35 12.34 4.80
N GLY A 144 19.59 11.31 5.21
CA GLY A 144 18.14 11.35 5.32
C GLY A 144 17.66 12.38 6.37
N VAL A 145 18.32 12.43 7.53
CA VAL A 145 18.04 13.45 8.55
C VAL A 145 18.26 14.87 8.03
N SER A 146 19.38 15.09 7.35
CA SER A 146 19.72 16.40 6.77
C SER A 146 18.70 16.80 5.69
N LEU A 147 18.29 15.87 4.84
CA LEU A 147 17.27 16.11 3.82
C LEU A 147 15.96 16.62 4.46
N ILE A 148 15.47 15.92 5.50
CA ILE A 148 14.22 16.29 6.15
C ILE A 148 14.34 17.62 6.91
N LYS A 149 15.46 17.87 7.59
CA LYS A 149 15.70 19.15 8.26
C LYS A 149 15.68 20.32 7.27
N ASN A 150 16.35 20.18 6.14
CA ASN A 150 16.41 21.23 5.12
C ASN A 150 15.06 21.44 4.40
N SER A 151 14.20 20.42 4.38
CA SER A 151 12.87 20.50 3.79
C SER A 151 11.79 20.93 4.78
N SER A 152 12.09 21.02 6.09
CA SER A 152 11.12 21.27 7.15
C SER A 152 10.27 22.54 6.99
N PRO A 153 10.75 23.64 6.38
CA PRO A 153 9.91 24.83 6.15
C PRO A 153 8.70 24.57 5.25
N ASN A 154 8.73 23.49 4.46
CA ASN A 154 7.68 23.14 3.51
C ASN A 154 6.69 22.11 4.05
N PHE A 155 6.86 21.62 5.28
CA PHE A 155 6.07 20.54 5.87
C PHE A 155 5.72 20.83 7.34
N ILE A 156 4.53 20.37 7.75
CA ILE A 156 4.22 20.25 9.17
C ILE A 156 4.81 18.91 9.63
N ILE A 157 5.82 18.95 10.49
CA ILE A 157 6.53 17.76 10.97
C ILE A 157 6.36 17.67 12.48
N GLU A 158 6.03 16.46 12.94
CA GLU A 158 5.91 16.14 14.36
C GLU A 158 6.76 14.89 14.65
N LYS A 159 7.47 14.89 15.76
CA LYS A 159 8.34 13.79 16.16
C LYS A 159 7.58 12.81 17.02
N HIS A 160 7.61 11.53 16.63
CA HIS A 160 6.99 10.42 17.36
C HIS A 160 8.01 9.34 17.71
N ASP A 161 7.66 8.51 18.71
CA ASP A 161 8.45 7.32 19.00
C ASP A 161 8.22 6.27 17.90
N ILE A 162 9.31 5.61 17.48
CA ILE A 162 9.25 4.62 16.40
C ILE A 162 8.37 3.41 16.78
N SER A 163 8.22 3.10 18.06
CA SER A 163 7.40 1.98 18.53
C SER A 163 5.93 2.14 18.19
N GLU A 164 5.42 3.38 18.12
CA GLU A 164 4.03 3.67 17.73
C GLU A 164 3.72 3.19 16.31
N THR A 165 4.75 3.16 15.47
CA THR A 165 4.58 2.82 14.05
C THR A 165 4.44 1.32 13.80
N PHE A 166 5.05 0.46 14.61
CA PHE A 166 5.14 -0.98 14.35
C PHE A 166 3.80 -1.70 14.45
N LYS A 167 2.96 -1.31 15.40
CA LYS A 167 1.68 -1.97 15.67
C LYS A 167 0.76 -2.00 14.45
N PHE A 168 0.70 -0.92 13.70
CA PHE A 168 -0.20 -0.75 12.57
C PHE A 168 0.51 -0.76 11.20
N ASN A 169 1.84 -0.82 11.21
CA ASN A 169 2.67 -0.94 10.01
C ASN A 169 3.52 -2.22 10.02
N PRO A 170 2.90 -3.41 10.03
CA PRO A 170 3.63 -4.68 10.16
C PRO A 170 4.64 -4.92 9.04
N ARG A 171 4.53 -4.20 7.92
CA ARG A 171 5.50 -4.25 6.80
C ARG A 171 6.82 -3.57 7.13
N LEU A 172 6.92 -2.90 8.24
CA LEU A 172 8.21 -2.46 8.83
C LEU A 172 8.97 -3.61 9.48
N LEU A 173 8.31 -4.71 9.83
CA LEU A 173 8.90 -5.81 10.58
C LEU A 173 9.10 -7.07 9.74
N SER A 174 8.14 -7.40 8.87
CA SER A 174 8.13 -8.66 8.14
C SER A 174 7.36 -8.58 6.81
N PRO A 175 7.64 -9.46 5.86
CA PRO A 175 6.85 -9.63 4.65
C PRO A 175 5.39 -10.02 4.95
N VAL A 176 4.55 -9.94 3.91
CA VAL A 176 3.18 -10.45 3.98
C VAL A 176 3.21 -11.96 4.20
N THR A 177 2.53 -12.44 5.21
CA THR A 177 2.38 -13.89 5.43
C THR A 177 1.39 -14.48 4.41
N LYS A 178 1.75 -15.62 3.81
CA LYS A 178 0.82 -16.39 3.00
C LYS A 178 -0.26 -16.98 3.91
N ASN A 179 -1.51 -16.82 3.52
CA ASN A 179 -2.64 -17.52 4.12
C ASN A 179 -3.16 -18.62 3.16
N ASP A 180 -4.03 -19.48 3.65
CA ASP A 180 -4.58 -20.61 2.85
C ASP A 180 -5.36 -20.15 1.62
N TYR A 181 -5.95 -18.96 1.64
CA TYR A 181 -6.66 -18.41 0.50
C TYR A 181 -5.74 -18.12 -0.69
N VAL A 182 -4.43 -17.86 -0.47
CA VAL A 182 -3.47 -17.68 -1.57
C VAL A 182 -3.37 -18.91 -2.44
N LYS A 183 -3.27 -20.11 -1.83
CA LYS A 183 -3.23 -21.39 -2.56
C LYS A 183 -4.54 -21.62 -3.30
N LYS A 184 -5.67 -21.48 -2.62
CA LYS A 184 -7.02 -21.62 -3.19
C LYS A 184 -7.26 -20.67 -4.37
N PHE A 185 -6.85 -19.42 -4.23
CA PHE A 185 -6.97 -18.43 -5.31
C PHE A 185 -6.15 -18.82 -6.53
N ARG A 186 -4.89 -19.21 -6.34
CA ARG A 186 -4.01 -19.60 -7.44
C ARG A 186 -4.57 -20.80 -8.20
N GLN A 187 -4.97 -21.85 -7.50
CA GLN A 187 -5.61 -23.05 -8.10
C GLN A 187 -6.89 -22.70 -8.86
N SER A 188 -7.74 -21.83 -8.29
CA SER A 188 -8.95 -21.38 -8.96
C SER A 188 -8.64 -20.54 -10.19
N PHE A 189 -7.64 -19.67 -10.13
CA PHE A 189 -7.24 -18.84 -11.26
C PHE A 189 -6.59 -19.65 -12.38
N GLU A 190 -5.72 -20.60 -12.06
CA GLU A 190 -5.11 -21.53 -13.03
C GLU A 190 -6.17 -22.33 -13.79
N LYS A 191 -7.25 -22.75 -13.11
CA LYS A 191 -8.34 -23.50 -13.72
C LYS A 191 -9.28 -22.66 -14.59
N ASN A 192 -9.57 -21.42 -14.20
CA ASN A 192 -10.64 -20.63 -14.83
C ASN A 192 -10.09 -19.48 -15.69
N GLU A 193 -8.83 -19.07 -15.50
CA GLU A 193 -8.18 -17.90 -16.08
C GLU A 193 -8.93 -16.56 -15.92
N ASP A 194 -9.94 -16.54 -15.03
CA ASP A 194 -10.80 -15.39 -14.72
C ASP A 194 -10.54 -14.94 -13.29
N PHE A 195 -10.06 -13.72 -13.17
CA PHE A 195 -9.67 -13.14 -11.89
C PHE A 195 -10.88 -12.92 -10.96
N ASP A 196 -11.91 -12.23 -11.44
CA ASP A 196 -13.06 -11.85 -10.62
C ASP A 196 -13.84 -13.05 -10.14
N LYS A 197 -14.02 -14.04 -11.00
CA LYS A 197 -14.65 -15.33 -10.65
C LYS A 197 -13.83 -16.10 -9.63
N SER A 198 -12.50 -16.11 -9.77
CA SER A 198 -11.62 -16.83 -8.84
C SER A 198 -11.58 -16.16 -7.46
N VAL A 199 -11.60 -14.84 -7.39
CA VAL A 199 -11.71 -14.10 -6.13
C VAL A 199 -13.09 -14.31 -5.52
N GLY A 200 -14.15 -14.21 -6.33
CA GLY A 200 -15.54 -14.39 -5.88
C GLY A 200 -15.77 -15.73 -5.21
N LYS A 201 -15.28 -16.84 -5.79
CA LYS A 201 -15.37 -18.18 -5.19
C LYS A 201 -14.82 -18.27 -3.76
N ILE A 202 -13.80 -17.46 -3.46
CA ILE A 202 -13.06 -17.55 -2.20
C ILE A 202 -13.58 -16.55 -1.18
N LEU A 203 -13.94 -15.34 -1.61
CA LEU A 203 -14.21 -14.24 -0.71
C LEU A 203 -15.67 -13.79 -0.63
N ASN A 204 -16.55 -14.14 -1.59
CA ASN A 204 -17.92 -13.61 -1.61
C ASN A 204 -18.71 -13.95 -0.33
N ILE A 205 -18.59 -15.16 0.21
CA ILE A 205 -19.28 -15.54 1.46
C ILE A 205 -18.80 -14.65 2.61
N LYS A 206 -17.48 -14.45 2.73
CA LYS A 206 -16.90 -13.59 3.76
C LYS A 206 -17.43 -12.15 3.67
N TYR A 207 -17.51 -11.60 2.46
CA TYR A 207 -17.98 -10.23 2.26
C TYR A 207 -19.49 -10.10 2.46
N LYS A 208 -20.30 -11.09 2.09
CA LYS A 208 -21.74 -11.15 2.45
C LYS A 208 -21.94 -11.09 3.97
N ILE A 209 -21.14 -11.85 4.72
CA ILE A 209 -21.20 -11.82 6.19
C ILE A 209 -20.86 -10.42 6.73
N TYR A 210 -19.88 -9.73 6.14
CA TYR A 210 -19.54 -8.36 6.53
C TYR A 210 -20.66 -7.36 6.20
N GLU A 211 -21.34 -7.51 5.06
CA GLU A 211 -22.51 -6.70 4.69
C GLU A 211 -23.63 -6.84 5.72
N ILE A 212 -24.00 -8.08 6.07
CA ILE A 212 -25.03 -8.38 7.06
C ILE A 212 -24.66 -7.78 8.44
N LYS A 213 -23.42 -8.02 8.90
CA LYS A 213 -22.96 -7.45 10.18
C LYS A 213 -22.95 -5.93 10.18
N GLY A 214 -22.57 -5.30 9.07
CA GLY A 214 -22.60 -3.85 8.89
C GLY A 214 -24.02 -3.29 8.95
N PHE A 215 -24.97 -3.97 8.31
CA PHE A 215 -26.39 -3.61 8.32
C PHE A 215 -26.96 -3.71 9.74
N LEU A 216 -26.74 -4.82 10.45
CA LEU A 216 -27.21 -5.01 11.82
C LEU A 216 -26.64 -3.94 12.77
N LYS A 217 -25.35 -3.62 12.64
CA LYS A 217 -24.71 -2.58 13.46
C LYS A 217 -25.28 -1.18 13.23
N LYS A 218 -25.63 -0.84 11.97
CA LYS A 218 -26.26 0.46 11.64
C LYS A 218 -27.67 0.58 12.20
N ASN A 219 -28.41 -0.52 12.23
CA ASN A 219 -29.80 -0.53 12.68
C ASN A 219 -29.94 -0.86 14.19
N LYS A 220 -28.81 -0.96 14.94
CA LYS A 220 -28.78 -1.27 16.38
C LYS A 220 -29.65 -2.48 16.78
N ILE A 221 -29.75 -3.50 15.92
CA ILE A 221 -30.35 -4.79 16.22
C ILE A 221 -29.27 -5.75 16.69
#